data_da4db642f1f10918936f98791436ddf7
#
_entry.id   da4db642f1f10918936f98791436ddf7
#
_cell.length_a   1.000
_cell.length_b   1.000
_cell.length_c   1.000
_cell.angle_alpha   90.00
_cell.angle_beta   90.00
_cell.angle_gamma   90.00
#
_symmetry.space_group_name_H-M   'P 1'
#
loop_
_entity.id
_entity.type
_entity.pdbx_description
1 polymer ?
#
loop_
_entity_poly.entity_id
_entity_poly.type
_entity_poly.pdbx_seq_one_letter_code
_entity_poly.pdbx_strand_id
1 'polypeptide(L)'
;MKNKLIFTSYGLTTKEGQKLIGKELGSYELEDKKIFLFHEPHYYTESILVMACVNLGFKEENIILSGHQMSNQEVLECDIYYCGEGNTFEKLSILRERGLDSIIKEGFKTGNKIYIGCSAGAAIAGVSVEEVKDFDKNNVGMTDFPV
;
A
#
# COMPACT_ATOMS: atom_id res chain seq x y z
N MET A 1 -18.52 -8.03 3.84
CA MET A 1 -17.78 -8.07 2.59
C MET A 1 -16.34 -8.48 2.81
N LYS A 2 -15.75 -9.03 1.79
CA LYS A 2 -14.40 -9.59 1.89
C LYS A 2 -13.33 -8.54 1.63
N ASN A 3 -12.22 -8.68 2.33
CA ASN A 3 -11.00 -7.97 1.99
C ASN A 3 -10.43 -8.52 0.68
N LYS A 4 -9.66 -7.70 -0.01
CA LYS A 4 -9.00 -8.10 -1.26
C LYS A 4 -7.51 -7.78 -1.17
N LEU A 5 -6.69 -8.69 -1.65
CA LEU A 5 -5.25 -8.48 -1.82
C LEU A 5 -4.92 -8.47 -3.30
N ILE A 6 -4.18 -7.47 -3.72
CA ILE A 6 -3.68 -7.35 -5.10
C ILE A 6 -2.16 -7.28 -5.00
N PHE A 7 -1.49 -8.27 -5.53
CA PHE A 7 -0.03 -8.32 -5.56
C PHE A 7 0.45 -8.23 -7.00
N THR A 8 1.36 -7.31 -7.26
CA THR A 8 1.92 -7.11 -8.59
C THR A 8 3.43 -6.95 -8.53
N SER A 9 4.09 -7.20 -9.68
CA SER A 9 5.51 -6.90 -9.83
C SER A 9 5.75 -5.42 -10.12
N TYR A 10 4.79 -4.77 -10.75
CA TYR A 10 4.86 -3.34 -11.12
C TYR A 10 3.79 -2.56 -10.38
N GLY A 11 4.17 -1.38 -9.89
CA GLY A 11 3.29 -0.50 -9.14
C GLY A 11 2.78 0.69 -9.94
N LEU A 12 2.22 1.66 -9.23
CA LEU A 12 1.65 2.87 -9.81
C LEU A 12 2.68 3.80 -10.45
N THR A 13 3.97 3.55 -10.26
CA THR A 13 5.05 4.33 -10.86
C THR A 13 5.33 3.96 -12.31
N THR A 14 4.75 2.89 -12.82
CA THR A 14 4.91 2.43 -14.21
C THR A 14 3.57 2.37 -14.92
N LYS A 15 3.61 2.48 -16.26
CA LYS A 15 2.38 2.37 -17.09
C LYS A 15 1.76 0.97 -16.97
N GLU A 16 2.59 -0.06 -16.93
CA GLU A 16 2.15 -1.45 -16.77
C GLU A 16 1.44 -1.66 -15.45
N GLY A 17 2.02 -1.17 -14.37
CA GLY A 17 1.43 -1.26 -13.04
C GLY A 17 0.12 -0.48 -12.94
N GLN A 18 0.08 0.72 -13.47
CA GLN A 18 -1.15 1.53 -13.51
C GLN A 18 -2.28 0.82 -14.26
N LYS A 19 -1.95 0.19 -15.39
CA LYS A 19 -2.91 -0.56 -16.19
C LYS A 19 -3.45 -1.78 -15.45
N LEU A 20 -2.56 -2.56 -14.83
CA LEU A 20 -2.94 -3.76 -14.08
C LEU A 20 -3.79 -3.41 -12.85
N ILE A 21 -3.37 -2.42 -12.08
CA ILE A 21 -4.09 -1.98 -10.89
C ILE A 21 -5.44 -1.38 -11.30
N GLY A 22 -5.46 -0.57 -12.35
CA GLY A 22 -6.70 0.01 -12.87
C GLY A 22 -7.71 -1.05 -13.28
N LYS A 23 -7.25 -2.13 -13.91
CA LYS A 23 -8.10 -3.27 -14.28
C LYS A 23 -8.70 -3.95 -13.04
N GLU A 24 -7.87 -4.17 -12.02
CA GLU A 24 -8.31 -4.81 -10.77
C GLU A 24 -9.28 -3.95 -9.97
N LEU A 25 -9.17 -2.63 -10.09
CA LEU A 25 -10.04 -1.67 -9.41
C LEU A 25 -11.22 -1.20 -10.25
N GLY A 26 -11.33 -1.67 -11.50
CA GLY A 26 -12.31 -1.16 -12.46
C GLY A 26 -13.78 -1.37 -12.09
N SER A 27 -14.07 -2.30 -11.16
CA SER A 27 -15.44 -2.54 -10.68
C SER A 27 -15.84 -1.63 -9.51
N TYR A 28 -14.94 -0.81 -9.01
CA TYR A 28 -15.17 0.07 -7.86
C TYR A 28 -15.37 1.51 -8.32
N GLU A 29 -16.22 2.24 -7.60
CA GLU A 29 -16.41 3.67 -7.78
C GLU A 29 -15.32 4.41 -6.98
N LEU A 30 -14.18 4.64 -7.61
CA LEU A 30 -12.99 5.19 -6.93
C LEU A 30 -13.16 6.63 -6.50
N GLU A 31 -14.07 7.36 -7.10
CA GLU A 31 -14.35 8.75 -6.74
C GLU A 31 -14.69 8.92 -5.26
N ASP A 32 -15.37 7.92 -4.69
CA ASP A 32 -15.79 7.95 -3.29
C ASP A 32 -14.88 7.14 -2.36
N LYS A 33 -13.76 6.63 -2.87
CA LYS A 33 -12.83 5.83 -2.10
C LYS A 33 -11.64 6.64 -1.63
N LYS A 34 -11.14 6.31 -0.43
CA LYS A 34 -9.91 6.87 0.11
C LYS A 34 -8.78 5.86 -0.03
N ILE A 35 -7.64 6.32 -0.49
CA ILE A 35 -6.44 5.50 -0.64
C ILE A 35 -5.29 6.05 0.18
N PHE A 36 -4.64 5.17 0.93
CA PHE A 36 -3.39 5.46 1.63
C PHE A 36 -2.22 4.97 0.78
N LEU A 37 -1.32 5.88 0.44
CA LEU A 37 -0.12 5.58 -0.32
C LEU A 37 1.08 5.58 0.62
N PHE A 38 1.62 4.40 0.89
CA PHE A 38 2.87 4.29 1.62
C PHE A 38 4.04 4.36 0.66
N HIS A 39 4.87 5.38 0.82
CA HIS A 39 6.09 5.56 0.03
C HIS A 39 7.25 5.98 0.93
N GLU A 40 8.45 5.69 0.50
CA GLU A 40 9.66 6.05 1.22
C GLU A 40 10.02 7.51 0.92
N PRO A 41 10.47 8.29 1.95
CA PRO A 41 10.63 9.75 1.80
C PRO A 41 11.67 10.19 0.77
N HIS A 42 12.63 9.34 0.44
CA HIS A 42 13.71 9.66 -0.50
C HIS A 42 13.43 9.27 -1.95
N TYR A 43 12.24 8.75 -2.23
CA TYR A 43 11.83 8.48 -3.62
C TYR A 43 11.01 9.65 -4.15
N TYR A 44 11.40 10.18 -5.30
CA TYR A 44 10.69 11.28 -5.97
C TYR A 44 9.42 10.81 -6.66
N THR A 45 8.70 9.94 -6.01
CA THR A 45 7.58 9.25 -6.64
C THR A 45 6.21 9.81 -6.24
N GLU A 46 6.18 10.72 -5.26
CA GLU A 46 4.93 11.22 -4.70
C GLU A 46 4.00 11.82 -5.76
N SER A 47 4.52 12.73 -6.60
CA SER A 47 3.71 13.35 -7.65
C SER A 47 3.24 12.33 -8.70
N ILE A 48 4.08 11.35 -9.00
CA ILE A 48 3.74 10.27 -9.94
C ILE A 48 2.61 9.41 -9.36
N LEU A 49 2.71 9.06 -8.07
CA LEU A 49 1.69 8.28 -7.39
C LEU A 49 0.35 9.00 -7.32
N VAL A 50 0.36 10.28 -6.95
CA VAL A 50 -0.85 11.10 -6.89
C VAL A 50 -1.49 11.19 -8.27
N MET A 51 -0.69 11.49 -9.30
CA MET A 51 -1.16 11.60 -10.67
C MET A 51 -1.77 10.29 -11.18
N ALA A 52 -1.11 9.16 -10.87
CA ALA A 52 -1.63 7.84 -11.22
C ALA A 52 -2.98 7.57 -10.56
N CYS A 53 -3.12 7.90 -9.29
CA CYS A 53 -4.39 7.74 -8.55
C CYS A 53 -5.50 8.63 -9.13
N VAL A 54 -5.21 9.87 -9.43
CA VAL A 54 -6.18 10.77 -10.07
C VAL A 54 -6.61 10.23 -11.43
N ASN A 55 -5.66 9.73 -12.21
CA ASN A 55 -5.96 9.14 -13.52
C ASN A 55 -6.80 7.86 -13.42
N LEU A 56 -6.70 7.13 -12.31
CA LEU A 56 -7.54 5.96 -12.04
C LEU A 56 -8.97 6.33 -11.62
N GLY A 57 -9.17 7.54 -11.14
CA GLY A 57 -10.51 8.00 -10.74
C GLY A 57 -10.64 8.48 -9.30
N PHE A 58 -9.56 8.45 -8.51
CA PHE A 58 -9.59 8.99 -7.15
C PHE A 58 -9.63 10.52 -7.16
N LYS A 59 -10.36 11.09 -6.23
CA LYS A 59 -10.25 12.52 -5.96
C LYS A 59 -8.94 12.80 -5.21
N GLU A 60 -8.28 13.89 -5.54
CA GLU A 60 -7.01 14.25 -4.90
C GLU A 60 -7.14 14.36 -3.37
N GLU A 61 -8.23 14.92 -2.88
CA GLU A 61 -8.53 15.06 -1.45
C GLU A 61 -8.67 13.72 -0.72
N ASN A 62 -8.90 12.63 -1.45
CA ASN A 62 -9.04 11.28 -0.91
C ASN A 62 -7.74 10.48 -0.96
N ILE A 63 -6.66 11.10 -1.38
CA ILE A 63 -5.33 10.47 -1.46
C ILE A 63 -4.53 10.90 -0.23
N ILE A 64 -4.19 9.94 0.62
CA ILE A 64 -3.44 10.17 1.86
C ILE A 64 -2.03 9.63 1.68
N LEU A 65 -1.05 10.51 1.85
CA LEU A 65 0.36 10.21 1.61
C LEU A 65 1.10 9.98 2.92
N SER A 66 1.85 8.89 3.00
CA SER A 66 2.62 8.55 4.20
C SER A 66 3.72 9.56 4.55
N GLY A 67 4.19 10.33 3.57
CA GLY A 67 5.19 11.39 3.78
C GLY A 67 4.62 12.67 4.36
N HIS A 68 3.29 12.81 4.45
CA HIS A 68 2.62 13.99 4.97
C HIS A 68 2.09 13.74 6.37
N GLN A 69 1.72 14.83 7.05
CA GLN A 69 1.10 14.73 8.36
C GLN A 69 -0.30 14.11 8.21
N MET A 70 -0.54 13.06 8.97
CA MET A 70 -1.80 12.35 8.96
C MET A 70 -2.05 11.74 10.32
N SER A 71 -3.31 11.55 10.67
CA SER A 71 -3.70 10.85 11.88
C SER A 71 -3.83 9.35 11.64
N ASN A 72 -3.72 8.56 12.70
CA ASN A 72 -3.99 7.13 12.64
C ASN A 72 -5.41 6.83 12.17
N GLN A 73 -6.36 7.67 12.59
CA GLN A 73 -7.76 7.52 12.20
C GLN A 73 -7.96 7.72 10.70
N GLU A 74 -7.29 8.68 10.09
CA GLU A 74 -7.34 8.89 8.63
C GLU A 74 -6.87 7.65 7.87
N VAL A 75 -5.80 7.02 8.34
CA VAL A 75 -5.28 5.79 7.73
C VAL A 75 -6.26 4.63 7.94
N LEU A 76 -6.77 4.48 9.15
CA LEU A 76 -7.72 3.42 9.47
C LEU A 76 -8.98 3.49 8.60
N GLU A 77 -9.43 4.69 8.29
CA GLU A 77 -10.63 4.93 7.48
C GLU A 77 -10.42 4.75 5.97
N CYS A 78 -9.20 4.61 5.52
CA CYS A 78 -8.94 4.36 4.09
C CYS A 78 -9.55 3.04 3.64
N ASP A 79 -10.04 3.03 2.42
CA ASP A 79 -10.61 1.84 1.77
C ASP A 79 -9.53 0.98 1.14
N ILE A 80 -8.45 1.61 0.71
CA ILE A 80 -7.37 0.99 -0.04
C ILE A 80 -6.04 1.38 0.58
N TYR A 81 -5.18 0.39 0.78
CA TYR A 81 -3.80 0.59 1.24
C TYR A 81 -2.86 0.17 0.12
N TYR A 82 -2.03 1.10 -0.33
CA TYR A 82 -1.02 0.85 -1.34
C TYR A 82 0.37 0.88 -0.72
N CYS A 83 1.12 -0.18 -0.94
CA CYS A 83 2.52 -0.27 -0.53
C CYS A 83 3.34 -0.67 -1.75
N GLY A 84 4.18 0.25 -2.19
CA GLY A 84 4.89 0.11 -3.46
C GLY A 84 6.26 -0.55 -3.35
N GLU A 85 7.04 -0.36 -4.36
CA GLU A 85 8.41 -0.85 -4.53
C GLU A 85 9.36 -0.22 -3.50
N GLY A 86 10.52 -0.79 -3.36
CA GLY A 86 11.56 -0.30 -2.49
C GLY A 86 12.26 -1.42 -1.75
N ASN A 87 13.03 -1.09 -0.72
CA ASN A 87 13.67 -2.08 0.12
C ASN A 87 12.65 -2.66 1.09
N THR A 88 12.48 -3.98 1.06
CA THR A 88 11.48 -4.70 1.85
C THR A 88 11.65 -4.46 3.35
N PHE A 89 12.87 -4.55 3.85
CA PHE A 89 13.13 -4.45 5.29
C PHE A 89 13.03 -3.02 5.79
N GLU A 90 13.54 -2.05 5.03
CA GLU A 90 13.41 -0.63 5.34
C GLU A 90 11.95 -0.22 5.39
N LYS A 91 11.19 -0.63 4.39
CA LYS A 91 9.76 -0.36 4.30
C LYS A 91 9.00 -0.92 5.50
N LEU A 92 9.25 -2.17 5.85
CA LEU A 92 8.61 -2.82 6.99
C LEU A 92 9.03 -2.16 8.31
N SER A 93 10.30 -1.79 8.44
CA SER A 93 10.83 -1.11 9.62
C SER A 93 10.13 0.24 9.84
N ILE A 94 9.96 1.03 8.78
CA ILE A 94 9.26 2.32 8.85
C ILE A 94 7.79 2.12 9.21
N LEU A 95 7.12 1.14 8.61
CA LEU A 95 5.73 0.84 8.94
C LEU A 95 5.57 0.51 10.42
N ARG A 96 6.44 -0.33 10.96
CA ARG A 96 6.41 -0.74 12.37
C ARG A 96 6.73 0.41 13.31
N GLU A 97 7.77 1.17 13.00
CA GLU A 97 8.17 2.31 13.81
C GLU A 97 7.05 3.34 13.95
N ARG A 98 6.29 3.55 12.86
CA ARG A 98 5.15 4.46 12.86
C ARG A 98 3.84 3.82 13.31
N GLY A 99 3.83 2.53 13.63
CA GLY A 99 2.63 1.79 14.02
C GLY A 99 1.63 1.58 12.88
N LEU A 100 2.03 1.83 11.63
CA LEU A 100 1.14 1.73 10.48
C LEU A 100 0.75 0.29 10.13
N ASP A 101 1.64 -0.67 10.40
CA ASP A 101 1.34 -2.09 10.24
C ASP A 101 0.14 -2.52 11.08
N SER A 102 0.11 -2.09 12.34
CA SER A 102 -1.01 -2.37 13.25
C SER A 102 -2.30 -1.71 12.81
N ILE A 103 -2.22 -0.47 12.28
CA ILE A 103 -3.39 0.27 11.80
C ILE A 103 -3.98 -0.39 10.56
N ILE A 104 -3.14 -0.81 9.63
CA ILE A 104 -3.57 -1.52 8.42
C ILE A 104 -4.24 -2.85 8.79
N LYS A 105 -3.64 -3.60 9.70
CA LYS A 105 -4.24 -4.84 10.22
C LYS A 105 -5.60 -4.60 10.86
N GLU A 106 -5.70 -3.56 11.66
CA GLU A 106 -6.96 -3.19 12.31
C GLU A 106 -8.03 -2.83 11.27
N GLY A 107 -7.65 -2.07 10.24
CA GLY A 107 -8.54 -1.77 9.12
C GLY A 107 -9.06 -3.02 8.44
N PHE A 108 -8.19 -4.00 8.19
CA PHE A 108 -8.60 -5.28 7.59
C PHE A 108 -9.54 -6.09 8.46
N LYS A 109 -9.45 -5.98 9.78
CA LYS A 109 -10.41 -6.64 10.69
C LYS A 109 -11.83 -6.09 10.55
N THR A 110 -11.96 -4.81 10.19
CA THR A 110 -13.28 -4.21 9.97
C THR A 110 -13.93 -4.67 8.66
N GLY A 111 -13.16 -5.23 7.73
CA GLY A 111 -13.62 -5.70 6.43
C GLY A 111 -13.70 -4.61 5.36
N ASN A 112 -13.93 -5.02 4.13
CA ASN A 112 -14.05 -4.13 2.96
C ASN A 112 -12.81 -3.33 2.62
N LYS A 113 -11.65 -3.86 2.92
CA LYS A 113 -10.38 -3.20 2.60
C LYS A 113 -9.70 -3.89 1.43
N ILE A 114 -8.94 -3.10 0.69
CA ILE A 114 -8.10 -3.59 -0.40
C ILE A 114 -6.66 -3.24 -0.07
N TYR A 115 -5.78 -4.23 -0.11
CA TYR A 115 -4.34 -4.01 -0.01
C TYR A 115 -3.72 -4.23 -1.39
N ILE A 116 -2.97 -3.26 -1.86
CA ILE A 116 -2.20 -3.34 -3.09
C ILE A 116 -0.73 -3.34 -2.73
N GLY A 117 -0.08 -4.47 -2.91
CA GLY A 117 1.35 -4.61 -2.67
C GLY A 117 2.10 -4.85 -3.96
N CYS A 118 3.14 -4.05 -4.21
CA CYS A 118 3.93 -4.12 -5.41
C CYS A 118 5.37 -4.46 -5.06
N SER A 119 5.90 -5.57 -5.56
CA SER A 119 7.28 -6.00 -5.30
C SER A 119 7.54 -6.11 -3.78
N ALA A 120 8.35 -5.21 -3.20
CA ALA A 120 8.59 -5.17 -1.76
C ALA A 120 7.29 -5.06 -0.94
N GLY A 121 6.33 -4.28 -1.43
CA GLY A 121 5.02 -4.16 -0.79
C GLY A 121 4.22 -5.46 -0.76
N ALA A 122 4.39 -6.32 -1.75
CA ALA A 122 3.80 -7.67 -1.75
C ALA A 122 4.51 -8.59 -0.75
N ALA A 123 5.84 -8.52 -0.69
CA ALA A 123 6.65 -9.35 0.21
C ALA A 123 6.33 -9.08 1.68
N ILE A 124 6.19 -7.82 2.09
CA ILE A 124 5.91 -7.49 3.49
C ILE A 124 4.53 -7.91 3.97
N ALA A 125 3.60 -8.18 3.07
CA ALA A 125 2.26 -8.67 3.41
C ALA A 125 2.26 -10.15 3.83
N GLY A 126 3.38 -10.85 3.62
CA GLY A 126 3.52 -12.26 4.00
C GLY A 126 3.81 -12.45 5.48
N VAL A 127 3.85 -13.72 5.87
CA VAL A 127 4.17 -14.11 7.26
C VAL A 127 5.62 -13.80 7.59
N SER A 128 6.50 -13.89 6.60
CA SER A 128 7.93 -13.64 6.75
C SER A 128 8.50 -13.04 5.47
N VAL A 129 9.52 -12.22 5.62
CA VAL A 129 10.28 -11.67 4.49
C VAL A 129 11.59 -12.42 4.27
N GLU A 130 11.76 -13.58 4.88
CA GLU A 130 12.98 -14.36 4.79
C GLU A 130 13.34 -14.78 3.36
N GLU A 131 12.35 -14.97 2.53
CA GLU A 131 12.52 -15.36 1.12
C GLU A 131 13.21 -14.29 0.28
N VAL A 132 13.28 -13.05 0.75
CA VAL A 132 13.97 -11.96 0.05
C VAL A 132 15.29 -11.56 0.68
N LYS A 133 15.78 -12.34 1.64
CA LYS A 133 17.00 -12.04 2.40
C LYS A 133 18.26 -11.92 1.54
N ASP A 134 18.28 -12.56 0.38
CA ASP A 134 19.40 -12.47 -0.55
C ASP A 134 19.48 -11.11 -1.24
N PHE A 135 18.38 -10.38 -1.25
CA PHE A 135 18.27 -9.06 -1.87
C PHE A 135 18.26 -7.94 -0.84
N ASP A 136 17.69 -8.20 0.31
CA ASP A 136 17.53 -7.26 1.40
C ASP A 136 18.16 -7.80 2.69
N LYS A 137 18.44 -6.94 3.67
CA LYS A 137 19.31 -7.28 4.80
C LYS A 137 18.64 -7.49 6.15
N ASN A 138 17.41 -7.88 6.21
CA ASN A 138 16.75 -8.01 7.50
C ASN A 138 15.65 -9.07 7.40
N ASN A 139 15.32 -9.72 8.49
CA ASN A 139 14.51 -10.94 8.52
C ASN A 139 13.15 -10.78 9.18
N VAL A 140 12.52 -9.64 9.07
CA VAL A 140 11.29 -9.40 9.81
C VAL A 140 10.13 -9.21 8.85
N GLY A 141 9.09 -10.00 8.99
CA GLY A 141 7.88 -9.89 8.19
C GLY A 141 6.75 -9.19 8.94
N MET A 142 5.75 -8.76 8.22
CA MET A 142 4.50 -8.28 8.77
C MET A 142 3.59 -9.50 8.92
N THR A 143 3.70 -10.15 10.10
CA THR A 143 2.95 -11.37 10.39
C THR A 143 1.48 -11.08 10.64
N ASP A 144 0.65 -12.12 10.54
CA ASP A 144 -0.78 -12.05 10.86
C ASP A 144 -1.56 -11.02 10.04
N PHE A 145 -1.13 -10.83 8.80
CA PHE A 145 -1.85 -9.93 7.91
C PHE A 145 -3.24 -10.53 7.63
N PRO A 146 -4.33 -9.93 8.10
CA PRO A 146 -5.65 -10.53 7.98
C PRO A 146 -6.21 -10.37 6.57
N VAL A 147 -6.43 -11.47 5.96
CA VAL A 147 -6.98 -11.52 4.61
C VAL A 147 -8.46 -11.89 4.67
#